data_e85faadac97264f9ff50cf56beeb135b
#
_entry.id   e85faadac97264f9ff50cf56beeb135b
#
_cell.length_a   1.000
_cell.length_b   1.000
_cell.length_c   1.000
_cell.angle_alpha   90.00
_cell.angle_beta   90.00
_cell.angle_gamma   90.00
#
_symmetry.space_group_name_H-M   'P 1'
#
loop_
_entity.id
_entity.type
_entity.pdbx_description
1 polymer ?
#
loop_
_entity_poly.entity_id
_entity_poly.type
_entity_poly.pdbx_seq_one_letter_code
_entity_poly.pdbx_strand_id
1 'polypeptide(L)'
;MTFERGRVELLLSQAVQGRGAGHLTLIDPDSQRPEQAAEMAFAAEQGGTDAIMVGGSVGASGMLLYETVRRIKERTGLPVILFPGSAAGLCENADAVFFMSLLNSRSTSYLIENQMLGAPLVLRYGLEAMPMAYIIIEPGGTVGYVGDARIIPRRKPELAAAYALAAKYMGMRLVYLEAGSGADAPVPLLMVSMVRRLLGDLLLIVGGGIRSGAAAADLVSAGADLIVTGTAVEKSRDVTAFVSEITGAIRR
;
A
#
# COMPACT_ATOMS: atom_id res chain seq x y z
N MET A 1 13.87 -14.45 -18.91
CA MET A 1 12.50 -14.53 -18.37
C MET A 1 12.05 -13.11 -18.10
N THR A 2 11.13 -12.60 -18.88
CA THR A 2 10.40 -11.38 -18.50
C THR A 2 9.47 -11.79 -17.36
N PHE A 3 9.64 -11.22 -16.17
CA PHE A 3 8.69 -11.39 -15.09
C PHE A 3 7.39 -10.69 -15.53
N GLU A 4 6.41 -11.48 -15.98
CA GLU A 4 5.12 -10.98 -16.38
C GLU A 4 4.40 -10.40 -15.15
N ARG A 5 3.66 -9.31 -15.37
CA ARG A 5 2.75 -8.77 -14.37
C ARG A 5 1.61 -9.77 -14.15
N GLY A 6 1.29 -10.04 -12.90
CA GLY A 6 0.16 -10.90 -12.58
C GLY A 6 -1.18 -10.19 -12.72
N ARG A 7 -2.27 -10.91 -12.45
CA ARG A 7 -3.65 -10.42 -12.62
C ARG A 7 -3.95 -9.17 -11.80
N VAL A 8 -3.51 -9.14 -10.53
CA VAL A 8 -3.81 -8.03 -9.62
C VAL A 8 -3.04 -6.78 -10.01
N GLU A 9 -1.74 -6.92 -10.33
CA GLU A 9 -0.91 -5.79 -10.79
C GLU A 9 -1.44 -5.21 -12.12
N LEU A 10 -1.88 -6.08 -13.05
CA LEU A 10 -2.52 -5.64 -14.30
C LEU A 10 -3.82 -4.89 -14.03
N LEU A 11 -4.66 -5.35 -13.12
CA LEU A 11 -5.90 -4.68 -12.72
C LEU A 11 -5.61 -3.27 -12.17
N LEU A 12 -4.62 -3.13 -11.27
CA LEU A 12 -4.21 -1.83 -10.76
C LEU A 12 -3.67 -0.91 -11.88
N SER A 13 -2.85 -1.46 -12.78
CA SER A 13 -2.33 -0.72 -13.94
C SER A 13 -3.44 -0.24 -14.86
N GLN A 14 -4.45 -1.08 -15.13
CA GLN A 14 -5.62 -0.73 -15.94
C GLN A 14 -6.49 0.34 -15.26
N ALA A 15 -6.65 0.28 -13.93
CA ALA A 15 -7.35 1.31 -13.17
C ALA A 15 -6.69 2.68 -13.36
N VAL A 16 -5.37 2.73 -13.27
CA VAL A 16 -4.58 3.96 -13.47
C VAL A 16 -4.70 4.45 -14.93
N GLN A 17 -4.51 3.57 -15.91
CA GLN A 17 -4.58 3.93 -17.34
C GLN A 17 -5.98 4.41 -17.75
N GLY A 18 -7.03 3.75 -17.28
CA GLY A 18 -8.41 4.04 -17.68
C GLY A 18 -9.03 5.22 -16.93
N ARG A 19 -8.61 5.50 -15.70
CA ARG A 19 -9.27 6.48 -14.82
C ARG A 19 -8.33 7.55 -14.27
N GLY A 20 -7.04 7.52 -14.65
CA GLY A 20 -6.02 8.48 -14.23
C GLY A 20 -5.33 8.11 -12.93
N ALA A 21 -6.03 7.51 -11.97
CA ALA A 21 -5.49 7.01 -10.71
C ALA A 21 -6.37 5.93 -10.10
N GLY A 22 -5.80 5.15 -9.17
CA GLY A 22 -6.53 4.14 -8.38
C GLY A 22 -6.47 4.41 -6.88
N HIS A 23 -7.38 3.77 -6.15
CA HIS A 23 -7.49 3.85 -4.70
C HIS A 23 -7.41 2.47 -4.06
N LEU A 24 -6.64 2.36 -2.99
CA LEU A 24 -6.51 1.15 -2.17
C LEU A 24 -6.96 1.46 -0.74
N THR A 25 -7.86 0.64 -0.20
CA THR A 25 -8.28 0.72 1.20
C THR A 25 -7.43 -0.22 2.04
N LEU A 26 -6.67 0.31 3.00
CA LEU A 26 -5.90 -0.49 3.95
C LEU A 26 -6.74 -0.77 5.20
N ILE A 27 -6.85 -2.03 5.55
CA ILE A 27 -7.52 -2.54 6.75
C ILE A 27 -6.48 -3.24 7.64
N ASP A 28 -6.34 -2.77 8.88
CA ASP A 28 -5.46 -3.41 9.86
C ASP A 28 -6.27 -4.44 10.68
N PRO A 29 -5.94 -5.74 10.61
CA PRO A 29 -6.66 -6.79 11.34
C PRO A 29 -6.70 -6.59 12.86
N ASP A 30 -5.69 -5.90 13.43
CA ASP A 30 -5.65 -5.66 14.88
C ASP A 30 -6.58 -4.53 15.33
N SER A 31 -7.05 -3.69 14.40
CA SER A 31 -7.89 -2.52 14.73
C SER A 31 -9.37 -2.86 14.90
N GLN A 32 -9.83 -3.98 14.36
CA GLN A 32 -11.25 -4.40 14.39
C GLN A 32 -11.43 -5.91 14.25
N ARG A 33 -12.62 -6.41 14.60
CA ARG A 33 -12.98 -7.81 14.39
C ARG A 33 -13.12 -8.14 12.90
N PRO A 34 -12.89 -9.42 12.49
CA PRO A 34 -12.99 -9.85 11.08
C PRO A 34 -14.32 -9.48 10.40
N GLU A 35 -15.45 -9.56 11.11
CA GLU A 35 -16.75 -9.17 10.57
C GLU A 35 -16.83 -7.67 10.29
N GLN A 36 -16.28 -6.84 11.16
CA GLN A 36 -16.24 -5.39 10.96
C GLN A 36 -15.29 -5.01 9.81
N ALA A 37 -14.16 -5.69 9.70
CA ALA A 37 -13.24 -5.54 8.55
C ALA A 37 -13.93 -5.87 7.23
N ALA A 38 -14.75 -6.93 7.18
CA ALA A 38 -15.51 -7.31 5.99
C ALA A 38 -16.58 -6.27 5.61
N GLU A 39 -17.33 -5.73 6.58
CA GLU A 39 -18.30 -4.64 6.33
C GLU A 39 -17.58 -3.36 5.85
N MET A 40 -16.43 -3.05 6.42
CA MET A 40 -15.60 -1.90 5.98
C MET A 40 -15.11 -2.10 4.54
N ALA A 41 -14.65 -3.31 4.18
CA ALA A 41 -14.22 -3.64 2.82
C ALA A 41 -15.37 -3.51 1.82
N PHE A 42 -16.55 -4.01 2.17
CA PHE A 42 -17.75 -3.86 1.34
C PHE A 42 -18.15 -2.39 1.17
N ALA A 43 -18.17 -1.61 2.24
CA ALA A 43 -18.47 -0.19 2.16
C ALA A 43 -17.44 0.58 1.31
N ALA A 44 -16.15 0.20 1.40
CA ALA A 44 -15.10 0.76 0.56
C ALA A 44 -15.27 0.38 -0.92
N GLU A 45 -15.70 -0.87 -1.23
CA GLU A 45 -16.06 -1.30 -2.58
C GLU A 45 -17.19 -0.44 -3.15
N GLN A 46 -18.26 -0.20 -2.37
CA GLN A 46 -19.36 0.68 -2.76
C GLN A 46 -18.88 2.13 -2.98
N GLY A 47 -17.87 2.58 -2.25
CA GLY A 47 -17.19 3.86 -2.44
C GLY A 47 -16.23 3.90 -3.65
N GLY A 48 -16.01 2.75 -4.30
CA GLY A 48 -15.23 2.65 -5.54
C GLY A 48 -13.73 2.41 -5.33
N THR A 49 -13.28 1.86 -4.19
CA THR A 49 -11.88 1.41 -4.06
C THR A 49 -11.56 0.31 -5.07
N ASP A 50 -10.31 0.18 -5.49
CA ASP A 50 -9.88 -0.77 -6.53
C ASP A 50 -9.37 -2.10 -5.98
N ALA A 51 -8.88 -2.09 -4.74
CA ALA A 51 -8.45 -3.28 -4.02
C ALA A 51 -8.46 -3.03 -2.51
N ILE A 52 -8.50 -4.13 -1.76
CA ILE A 52 -8.35 -4.09 -0.30
C ILE A 52 -6.94 -4.53 0.05
N MET A 53 -6.23 -3.70 0.81
CA MET A 53 -4.97 -4.05 1.45
C MET A 53 -5.26 -4.57 2.85
N VAL A 54 -4.63 -5.66 3.25
CA VAL A 54 -4.74 -6.20 4.61
C VAL A 54 -3.36 -6.35 5.24
N GLY A 55 -3.16 -5.66 6.35
CA GLY A 55 -1.89 -5.70 7.08
C GLY A 55 -1.76 -4.58 8.08
N GLY A 56 -0.79 -4.70 8.97
CA GLY A 56 -0.47 -3.72 10.01
C GLY A 56 0.99 -3.79 10.39
N SER A 57 1.49 -2.75 11.06
CA SER A 57 2.88 -2.67 11.49
C SER A 57 3.22 -3.64 12.64
N VAL A 58 2.21 -4.11 13.37
CA VAL A 58 2.33 -5.00 14.54
C VAL A 58 1.13 -5.95 14.51
N GLY A 59 1.31 -7.24 14.79
CA GLY A 59 0.22 -8.16 15.14
C GLY A 59 -0.54 -8.83 13.99
N ALA A 60 -0.62 -8.25 12.80
CA ALA A 60 -1.38 -8.76 11.66
C ALA A 60 -0.86 -10.13 11.15
N SER A 61 -1.18 -11.23 11.86
CA SER A 61 -0.66 -12.57 11.57
C SER A 61 -1.59 -13.70 12.05
N GLY A 62 -1.28 -14.94 11.64
CA GLY A 62 -1.94 -16.16 12.11
C GLY A 62 -3.44 -16.20 11.81
N MET A 63 -4.21 -16.81 12.74
CA MET A 63 -5.65 -17.04 12.57
C MET A 63 -6.46 -15.75 12.43
N LEU A 64 -6.07 -14.67 13.10
CA LEU A 64 -6.76 -13.39 12.99
C LEU A 64 -6.66 -12.83 11.55
N LEU A 65 -5.46 -12.84 10.98
CA LEU A 65 -5.25 -12.45 9.58
C LEU A 65 -6.05 -13.34 8.62
N TYR A 66 -5.96 -14.66 8.81
CA TYR A 66 -6.66 -15.63 7.97
C TYR A 66 -8.17 -15.39 7.98
N GLU A 67 -8.80 -15.29 9.17
CA GLU A 67 -10.23 -15.03 9.30
C GLU A 67 -10.64 -13.65 8.72
N THR A 68 -9.81 -12.62 8.94
CA THR A 68 -10.08 -11.29 8.38
C THR A 68 -10.10 -11.33 6.85
N VAL A 69 -9.08 -11.93 6.22
CA VAL A 69 -9.03 -12.06 4.75
C VAL A 69 -10.20 -12.91 4.24
N ARG A 70 -10.49 -14.05 4.89
CA ARG A 70 -11.61 -14.91 4.52
C ARG A 70 -12.93 -14.14 4.54
N ARG A 71 -13.24 -13.42 5.61
CA ARG A 71 -14.46 -12.63 5.74
C ARG A 71 -14.56 -11.50 4.72
N ILE A 72 -13.46 -10.82 4.46
CA ILE A 72 -13.40 -9.79 3.40
C ILE A 72 -13.75 -10.42 2.04
N LYS A 73 -13.14 -11.54 1.69
CA LYS A 73 -13.40 -12.21 0.39
C LYS A 73 -14.80 -12.80 0.26
N GLU A 74 -15.47 -13.13 1.37
CA GLU A 74 -16.89 -13.53 1.36
C GLU A 74 -17.83 -12.35 1.08
N ARG A 75 -17.37 -11.12 1.32
CA ARG A 75 -18.20 -9.91 1.31
C ARG A 75 -17.97 -8.99 0.13
N THR A 76 -16.80 -9.05 -0.51
CA THR A 76 -16.41 -8.19 -1.64
C THR A 76 -15.81 -9.00 -2.79
N GLY A 77 -16.03 -8.54 -4.03
CA GLY A 77 -15.41 -9.09 -5.25
C GLY A 77 -14.03 -8.54 -5.56
N LEU A 78 -13.53 -7.59 -4.77
CA LEU A 78 -12.24 -6.94 -4.99
C LEU A 78 -11.06 -7.86 -4.66
N PRO A 79 -9.91 -7.68 -5.31
CA PRO A 79 -8.70 -8.39 -4.92
C PRO A 79 -8.23 -7.95 -3.52
N VAL A 80 -7.78 -8.94 -2.73
CA VAL A 80 -7.17 -8.74 -1.43
C VAL A 80 -5.67 -8.87 -1.55
N ILE A 81 -4.95 -7.81 -1.20
CA ILE A 81 -3.50 -7.70 -1.27
C ILE A 81 -2.92 -7.68 0.14
N LEU A 82 -2.08 -8.64 0.48
CA LEU A 82 -1.39 -8.62 1.77
C LEU A 82 -0.34 -7.51 1.82
N PHE A 83 -0.29 -6.82 2.96
CA PHE A 83 0.69 -5.78 3.27
C PHE A 83 1.43 -6.17 4.55
N PRO A 84 2.30 -7.20 4.51
CA PRO A 84 2.82 -7.87 5.69
C PRO A 84 3.96 -7.08 6.35
N GLY A 85 3.94 -6.98 7.67
CA GLY A 85 5.07 -6.48 8.46
C GLY A 85 6.23 -7.50 8.58
N SER A 86 5.95 -8.79 8.33
CA SER A 86 6.93 -9.89 8.35
C SER A 86 6.40 -11.11 7.58
N ALA A 87 7.22 -12.16 7.45
CA ALA A 87 6.80 -13.43 6.84
C ALA A 87 5.58 -14.08 7.54
N ALA A 88 5.33 -13.78 8.82
CA ALA A 88 4.14 -14.26 9.54
C ALA A 88 2.83 -13.58 9.08
N GLY A 89 2.92 -12.47 8.38
CA GLY A 89 1.78 -11.74 7.79
C GLY A 89 1.31 -12.29 6.42
N LEU A 90 1.57 -13.56 6.12
CA LEU A 90 1.14 -14.24 4.90
C LEU A 90 0.00 -15.22 5.22
N CYS A 91 -1.01 -15.27 4.35
CA CYS A 91 -2.08 -16.26 4.38
C CYS A 91 -2.50 -16.66 2.97
N GLU A 92 -2.97 -17.91 2.81
CA GLU A 92 -3.29 -18.52 1.51
C GLU A 92 -4.57 -18.00 0.85
N ASN A 93 -5.43 -17.31 1.60
CA ASN A 93 -6.73 -16.86 1.10
C ASN A 93 -6.68 -15.54 0.32
N ALA A 94 -5.54 -14.83 0.35
CA ALA A 94 -5.36 -13.58 -0.37
C ALA A 94 -5.09 -13.83 -1.87
N ASP A 95 -5.21 -12.78 -2.68
CA ASP A 95 -4.93 -12.85 -4.12
C ASP A 95 -3.48 -12.50 -4.45
N ALA A 96 -2.91 -11.55 -3.70
CA ALA A 96 -1.57 -11.04 -3.96
C ALA A 96 -0.88 -10.60 -2.67
N VAL A 97 0.40 -10.33 -2.77
CA VAL A 97 1.20 -9.73 -1.70
C VAL A 97 2.09 -8.62 -2.26
N PHE A 98 2.12 -7.48 -1.60
CA PHE A 98 3.21 -6.53 -1.80
C PHE A 98 4.49 -7.16 -1.26
N PHE A 99 5.25 -7.77 -2.19
CA PHE A 99 6.54 -8.37 -1.87
C PHE A 99 7.57 -7.25 -1.71
N MET A 100 7.44 -6.55 -0.59
CA MET A 100 8.11 -5.29 -0.35
C MET A 100 9.45 -5.43 0.35
N SER A 101 10.39 -4.56 -0.02
CA SER A 101 11.59 -4.26 0.76
C SER A 101 11.50 -2.83 1.30
N LEU A 102 11.68 -2.66 2.61
CA LEU A 102 11.77 -1.34 3.24
C LEU A 102 13.16 -0.78 2.98
N LEU A 103 13.32 -0.13 1.81
CA LEU A 103 14.63 0.21 1.24
C LEU A 103 15.45 1.17 2.12
N ASN A 104 14.83 2.01 2.91
CA ASN A 104 15.53 2.90 3.83
C ASN A 104 15.60 2.36 5.27
N SER A 105 15.40 1.05 5.48
CA SER A 105 15.69 0.38 6.75
C SER A 105 17.20 0.22 6.96
N ARG A 106 17.63 0.16 8.22
CA ARG A 106 18.98 -0.22 8.63
C ARG A 106 19.06 -1.70 9.03
N SER A 107 17.92 -2.37 9.11
CA SER A 107 17.82 -3.78 9.48
C SER A 107 17.70 -4.67 8.23
N THR A 108 18.57 -5.67 8.12
CA THR A 108 18.50 -6.69 7.06
C THR A 108 17.19 -7.47 7.09
N SER A 109 16.55 -7.58 8.27
CA SER A 109 15.27 -8.24 8.41
C SER A 109 14.18 -7.61 7.55
N TYR A 110 14.15 -6.28 7.42
CA TYR A 110 13.18 -5.57 6.58
C TYR A 110 13.65 -5.34 5.15
N LEU A 111 14.96 -5.48 4.91
CA LEU A 111 15.52 -5.35 3.55
C LEU A 111 15.35 -6.62 2.74
N ILE A 112 15.65 -7.81 3.34
CA ILE A 112 15.71 -9.08 2.57
C ILE A 112 15.38 -10.35 3.37
N GLU A 113 15.60 -10.41 4.70
CA GLU A 113 15.46 -11.67 5.44
C GLU A 113 13.99 -12.13 5.52
N ASN A 114 13.05 -11.22 5.80
CA ASN A 114 11.62 -11.55 5.75
C ASN A 114 11.16 -11.97 4.36
N GLN A 115 11.71 -11.39 3.31
CA GLN A 115 11.42 -11.76 1.93
C GLN A 115 11.96 -13.17 1.62
N MET A 116 13.17 -13.50 2.09
CA MET A 116 13.74 -14.83 1.96
C MET A 116 12.91 -15.88 2.71
N LEU A 117 12.47 -15.58 3.93
CA LEU A 117 11.61 -16.48 4.71
C LEU A 117 10.20 -16.62 4.12
N GLY A 118 9.65 -15.52 3.57
CA GLY A 118 8.30 -15.48 3.00
C GLY A 118 8.18 -16.06 1.59
N ALA A 119 9.23 -16.01 0.78
CA ALA A 119 9.16 -16.41 -0.63
C ALA A 119 8.68 -17.85 -0.87
N PRO A 120 9.12 -18.88 -0.09
CA PRO A 120 8.59 -20.24 -0.24
C PRO A 120 7.10 -20.34 0.10
N LEU A 121 6.61 -19.52 1.04
CA LEU A 121 5.18 -19.48 1.41
C LEU A 121 4.36 -18.80 0.32
N VAL A 122 4.84 -17.70 -0.23
CA VAL A 122 4.20 -17.00 -1.38
C VAL A 122 4.02 -17.96 -2.56
N LEU A 123 5.06 -18.74 -2.88
CA LEU A 123 4.99 -19.78 -3.93
C LEU A 123 3.99 -20.88 -3.56
N ARG A 124 4.03 -21.39 -2.33
CA ARG A 124 3.13 -22.47 -1.87
C ARG A 124 1.67 -22.05 -1.89
N TYR A 125 1.37 -20.83 -1.49
CA TYR A 125 0.02 -20.29 -1.40
C TYR A 125 -0.50 -19.79 -2.77
N GLY A 126 0.36 -19.76 -3.80
CA GLY A 126 -0.01 -19.27 -5.12
C GLY A 126 -0.32 -17.78 -5.15
N LEU A 127 0.23 -17.00 -4.22
CA LEU A 127 0.02 -15.55 -4.16
C LEU A 127 0.76 -14.87 -5.30
N GLU A 128 0.11 -13.89 -5.90
CA GLU A 128 0.80 -13.00 -6.85
C GLU A 128 1.80 -12.10 -6.09
N ALA A 129 3.09 -12.26 -6.35
CA ALA A 129 4.13 -11.42 -5.76
C ALA A 129 4.31 -10.13 -6.55
N MET A 130 4.06 -8.98 -5.91
CA MET A 130 4.28 -7.64 -6.49
C MET A 130 5.53 -7.00 -5.89
N PRO A 131 6.71 -7.02 -6.57
CA PRO A 131 7.95 -6.45 -6.05
C PRO A 131 7.83 -4.95 -5.84
N MET A 132 7.99 -4.51 -4.59
CA MET A 132 7.75 -3.14 -4.18
C MET A 132 8.88 -2.56 -3.33
N ALA A 133 9.30 -1.34 -3.65
CA ALA A 133 10.10 -0.52 -2.77
C ALA A 133 9.19 0.22 -1.78
N TYR A 134 9.38 0.00 -0.49
CA TYR A 134 8.70 0.73 0.57
C TYR A 134 9.65 1.73 1.19
N ILE A 135 9.28 3.02 1.19
CA ILE A 135 10.17 4.13 1.55
C ILE A 135 9.46 5.03 2.56
N ILE A 136 10.03 5.12 3.76
CA ILE A 136 9.44 5.88 4.87
C ILE A 136 9.92 7.33 4.86
N ILE A 137 8.93 8.23 4.83
CA ILE A 137 9.08 9.69 4.87
C ILE A 137 8.65 10.18 6.25
N GLU A 138 9.26 11.23 6.74
CA GLU A 138 8.91 11.89 8.01
C GLU A 138 7.40 12.26 8.05
N PRO A 139 6.68 11.99 9.18
CA PRO A 139 7.19 11.53 10.48
C PRO A 139 7.43 10.01 10.58
N GLY A 140 6.95 9.18 9.65
CA GLY A 140 7.19 7.75 9.59
C GLY A 140 6.31 6.89 10.51
N GLY A 141 5.76 7.44 11.58
CA GLY A 141 4.88 6.71 12.50
C GLY A 141 5.44 5.40 13.05
N THR A 142 4.55 4.47 13.38
CA THR A 142 4.91 3.16 13.93
C THR A 142 5.79 2.35 12.98
N VAL A 143 5.52 2.38 11.68
CA VAL A 143 6.31 1.62 10.70
C VAL A 143 7.75 2.11 10.61
N GLY A 144 7.99 3.41 10.77
CA GLY A 144 9.33 3.98 10.80
C GLY A 144 10.15 3.48 11.99
N TYR A 145 9.51 3.36 13.17
CA TYR A 145 10.15 2.84 14.37
C TYR A 145 10.38 1.33 14.30
N VAL A 146 9.34 0.56 14.04
CA VAL A 146 9.39 -0.92 13.96
C VAL A 146 10.35 -1.38 12.87
N GLY A 147 10.28 -0.73 11.70
CA GLY A 147 11.11 -1.05 10.54
C GLY A 147 12.56 -0.57 10.64
N ASP A 148 12.98 0.05 11.75
CA ASP A 148 14.29 0.68 11.90
C ASP A 148 14.66 1.53 10.68
N ALA A 149 13.71 2.37 10.25
CA ALA A 149 13.86 3.15 9.04
C ALA A 149 14.79 4.37 9.27
N ARG A 150 15.65 4.60 8.30
CA ARG A 150 16.35 5.87 8.16
C ARG A 150 15.39 6.87 7.52
N ILE A 151 14.46 7.40 8.34
CA ILE A 151 13.34 8.22 7.89
C ILE A 151 13.84 9.41 7.06
N ILE A 152 13.28 9.58 5.85
CA ILE A 152 13.65 10.67 4.93
C ILE A 152 12.97 11.96 5.38
N PRO A 153 13.72 13.03 5.65
CA PRO A 153 13.16 14.32 6.02
C PRO A 153 12.26 14.88 4.89
N ARG A 154 11.13 15.47 5.25
CA ARG A 154 10.17 16.07 4.30
C ARG A 154 10.78 17.09 3.33
N ARG A 155 11.87 17.76 3.77
CA ARG A 155 12.58 18.80 2.99
C ARG A 155 13.72 18.24 2.14
N LYS A 156 13.84 16.89 2.00
CA LYS A 156 14.90 16.21 1.26
C LYS A 156 14.34 15.28 0.18
N PRO A 157 13.59 15.82 -0.80
CA PRO A 157 12.96 15.01 -1.85
C PRO A 157 13.99 14.26 -2.72
N GLU A 158 15.21 14.78 -2.85
CA GLU A 158 16.30 14.14 -3.58
C GLU A 158 16.71 12.78 -2.98
N LEU A 159 16.55 12.57 -1.68
CA LEU A 159 16.82 11.28 -1.04
C LEU A 159 15.77 10.23 -1.43
N ALA A 160 14.48 10.61 -1.40
CA ALA A 160 13.41 9.72 -1.86
C ALA A 160 13.57 9.37 -3.35
N ALA A 161 13.93 10.35 -4.17
CA ALA A 161 14.18 10.16 -5.60
C ALA A 161 15.36 9.19 -5.84
N ALA A 162 16.44 9.27 -5.05
CA ALA A 162 17.57 8.36 -5.15
C ALA A 162 17.19 6.91 -4.79
N TYR A 163 16.40 6.71 -3.72
CA TYR A 163 15.87 5.39 -3.36
C TYR A 163 14.94 4.82 -4.43
N ALA A 164 14.05 5.65 -4.98
CA ALA A 164 13.15 5.23 -6.05
C ALA A 164 13.89 4.83 -7.33
N LEU A 165 14.96 5.54 -7.67
CA LEU A 165 15.83 5.18 -8.80
C LEU A 165 16.59 3.86 -8.55
N ALA A 166 17.07 3.65 -7.32
CA ALA A 166 17.67 2.39 -6.92
C ALA A 166 16.67 1.22 -7.04
N ALA A 167 15.43 1.40 -6.57
CA ALA A 167 14.35 0.43 -6.72
C ALA A 167 14.13 0.03 -8.19
N LYS A 168 14.09 1.01 -9.09
CA LYS A 168 13.98 0.78 -10.54
C LYS A 168 15.13 -0.06 -11.08
N TYR A 169 16.36 0.25 -10.70
CA TYR A 169 17.56 -0.51 -11.14
C TYR A 169 17.61 -1.92 -10.53
N MET A 170 17.00 -2.14 -9.37
CA MET A 170 16.83 -3.45 -8.75
C MET A 170 15.68 -4.27 -9.37
N GLY A 171 14.95 -3.73 -10.35
CA GLY A 171 13.85 -4.42 -11.03
C GLY A 171 12.53 -4.44 -10.26
N MET A 172 12.36 -3.59 -9.26
CA MET A 172 11.07 -3.41 -8.58
C MET A 172 10.08 -2.71 -9.51
N ARG A 173 8.79 -3.09 -9.41
CA ARG A 173 7.73 -2.58 -10.30
C ARG A 173 6.84 -1.52 -9.64
N LEU A 174 6.87 -1.46 -8.31
CA LEU A 174 6.10 -0.50 -7.52
C LEU A 174 7.04 0.24 -6.56
N VAL A 175 6.73 1.52 -6.34
CA VAL A 175 7.39 2.35 -5.33
C VAL A 175 6.31 2.95 -4.44
N TYR A 176 6.41 2.75 -3.13
CA TYR A 176 5.47 3.28 -2.15
C TYR A 176 6.17 4.30 -1.25
N LEU A 177 5.70 5.54 -1.27
CA LEU A 177 6.11 6.61 -0.35
C LEU A 177 5.12 6.67 0.81
N GLU A 178 5.59 6.43 2.03
CA GLU A 178 4.78 6.34 3.24
C GLU A 178 5.12 7.44 4.25
N ALA A 179 4.14 8.28 4.61
CA ALA A 179 4.31 9.27 5.66
C ALA A 179 4.09 8.72 7.09
N GLY A 180 3.50 7.54 7.19
CA GLY A 180 3.12 6.89 8.46
C GLY A 180 1.61 6.94 8.71
N SER A 181 1.09 5.85 9.29
CA SER A 181 -0.32 5.74 9.66
C SER A 181 -0.71 6.87 10.61
N GLY A 182 -1.79 7.58 10.29
CA GLY A 182 -2.30 8.70 11.09
C GLY A 182 -1.47 9.98 11.03
N ALA A 183 -0.46 10.09 10.17
CA ALA A 183 0.35 11.30 10.01
C ALA A 183 -0.51 12.56 9.79
N ASP A 184 -0.05 13.71 10.28
CA ASP A 184 -0.80 14.98 10.20
C ASP A 184 -0.89 15.54 8.77
N ALA A 185 0.07 15.20 7.92
CA ALA A 185 0.11 15.62 6.53
C ALA A 185 0.68 14.49 5.64
N PRO A 186 0.21 14.38 4.39
CA PRO A 186 0.71 13.40 3.44
C PRO A 186 2.15 13.72 3.01
N VAL A 187 2.75 12.83 2.22
CA VAL A 187 4.06 13.04 1.58
C VAL A 187 4.06 14.37 0.81
N PRO A 188 5.14 15.19 0.88
CA PRO A 188 5.20 16.47 0.17
C PRO A 188 5.06 16.32 -1.35
N LEU A 189 4.23 17.15 -1.98
CA LEU A 189 3.95 17.12 -3.43
C LEU A 189 5.22 17.23 -4.27
N LEU A 190 6.18 18.07 -3.86
CA LEU A 190 7.48 18.18 -4.53
C LEU A 190 8.24 16.86 -4.53
N MET A 191 8.16 16.09 -3.43
CA MET A 191 8.80 14.77 -3.33
C MET A 191 8.13 13.77 -4.27
N VAL A 192 6.80 13.73 -4.30
CA VAL A 192 6.03 12.87 -5.22
C VAL A 192 6.39 13.19 -6.68
N SER A 193 6.39 14.48 -7.07
CA SER A 193 6.70 14.88 -8.45
C SER A 193 8.15 14.61 -8.85
N MET A 194 9.09 14.73 -7.93
CA MET A 194 10.50 14.43 -8.20
C MET A 194 10.71 12.92 -8.39
N VAL A 195 10.08 12.09 -7.55
CA VAL A 195 10.11 10.62 -7.68
C VAL A 195 9.45 10.19 -8.97
N ARG A 196 8.24 10.70 -9.29
CA ARG A 196 7.49 10.33 -10.51
C ARG A 196 8.32 10.49 -11.78
N ARG A 197 9.07 11.59 -11.90
CA ARG A 197 9.89 11.87 -13.09
C ARG A 197 10.96 10.81 -13.39
N LEU A 198 11.37 10.02 -12.40
CA LEU A 198 12.41 9.00 -12.53
C LEU A 198 11.87 7.59 -12.78
N LEU A 199 10.61 7.33 -12.41
CA LEU A 199 10.07 5.97 -12.38
C LEU A 199 9.71 5.42 -13.78
N GLY A 200 9.34 6.28 -14.74
CA GLY A 200 8.85 5.82 -16.04
C GLY A 200 7.51 5.10 -15.89
N ASP A 201 7.44 3.81 -16.19
CA ASP A 201 6.24 2.96 -16.18
C ASP A 201 5.99 2.22 -14.84
N LEU A 202 6.82 2.45 -13.82
CA LEU A 202 6.59 1.90 -12.48
C LEU A 202 5.42 2.62 -11.80
N LEU A 203 4.60 1.87 -11.06
CA LEU A 203 3.51 2.43 -10.28
C LEU A 203 4.04 3.16 -9.03
N LEU A 204 3.62 4.41 -8.85
CA LEU A 204 3.91 5.21 -7.67
C LEU A 204 2.70 5.23 -6.72
N ILE A 205 2.87 4.64 -5.55
CA ILE A 205 1.88 4.56 -4.48
C ILE A 205 2.21 5.61 -3.43
N VAL A 206 1.21 6.30 -2.91
CA VAL A 206 1.37 7.25 -1.81
C VAL A 206 0.35 6.95 -0.71
N GLY A 207 0.82 6.84 0.53
CA GLY A 207 -0.01 6.64 1.71
C GLY A 207 0.47 7.45 2.93
N GLY A 208 -0.37 7.42 3.96
CA GLY A 208 -0.16 8.16 5.20
C GLY A 208 -0.62 9.61 5.14
N GLY A 209 -1.43 10.03 6.13
CA GLY A 209 -1.87 11.42 6.30
C GLY A 209 -2.91 11.95 5.30
N ILE A 210 -3.48 11.11 4.44
CA ILE A 210 -4.49 11.51 3.44
C ILE A 210 -5.88 11.44 4.08
N ARG A 211 -6.57 12.60 4.15
CA ARG A 211 -7.83 12.73 4.90
C ARG A 211 -8.97 13.38 4.10
N SER A 212 -8.74 13.76 2.84
CA SER A 212 -9.75 14.39 1.97
C SER A 212 -9.49 14.12 0.50
N GLY A 213 -10.53 14.24 -0.31
CA GLY A 213 -10.44 14.17 -1.76
C GLY A 213 -9.48 15.20 -2.34
N ALA A 214 -9.48 16.44 -1.81
CA ALA A 214 -8.57 17.47 -2.26
C ALA A 214 -7.10 17.10 -2.09
N ALA A 215 -6.72 16.58 -0.89
CA ALA A 215 -5.36 16.13 -0.64
C ALA A 215 -4.95 14.95 -1.55
N ALA A 216 -5.89 14.03 -1.83
CA ALA A 216 -5.67 12.92 -2.74
C ALA A 216 -5.49 13.41 -4.19
N ALA A 217 -6.30 14.35 -4.66
CA ALA A 217 -6.20 14.96 -5.98
C ALA A 217 -4.87 15.71 -6.19
N ASP A 218 -4.39 16.43 -5.17
CA ASP A 218 -3.10 17.10 -5.20
C ASP A 218 -1.94 16.10 -5.38
N LEU A 219 -1.98 14.95 -4.66
CA LEU A 219 -0.98 13.89 -4.79
C LEU A 219 -1.00 13.25 -6.18
N VAL A 220 -2.18 13.00 -6.74
CA VAL A 220 -2.34 12.47 -8.11
C VAL A 220 -1.84 13.49 -9.14
N SER A 221 -2.16 14.77 -8.96
CA SER A 221 -1.64 15.86 -9.80
C SER A 221 -0.11 15.96 -9.73
N ALA A 222 0.49 15.63 -8.57
CA ALA A 222 1.93 15.56 -8.41
C ALA A 222 2.55 14.29 -9.02
N GLY A 223 1.73 13.30 -9.43
CA GLY A 223 2.17 12.11 -10.15
C GLY A 223 2.04 10.79 -9.40
N ALA A 224 1.26 10.74 -8.31
CA ALA A 224 0.89 9.46 -7.69
C ALA A 224 -0.09 8.70 -8.62
N ASP A 225 0.15 7.41 -8.80
CA ASP A 225 -0.72 6.51 -9.55
C ASP A 225 -1.79 5.88 -8.65
N LEU A 226 -1.40 5.53 -7.42
CA LEU A 226 -2.28 4.88 -6.45
C LEU A 226 -2.24 5.63 -5.11
N ILE A 227 -3.42 5.85 -4.55
CA ILE A 227 -3.62 6.46 -3.23
C ILE A 227 -4.04 5.39 -2.23
N VAL A 228 -3.39 5.37 -1.06
CA VAL A 228 -3.75 4.45 0.04
C VAL A 228 -4.33 5.23 1.20
N THR A 229 -5.51 4.82 1.67
CA THR A 229 -6.10 5.30 2.92
C THR A 229 -6.40 4.14 3.87
N GLY A 230 -5.97 4.24 5.12
CA GLY A 230 -6.25 3.27 6.19
C GLY A 230 -6.92 3.95 7.37
N THR A 231 -6.17 4.58 8.27
CA THR A 231 -6.66 5.24 9.49
C THR A 231 -7.83 6.21 9.25
N ALA A 232 -7.88 6.89 8.11
CA ALA A 232 -8.99 7.78 7.78
C ALA A 232 -10.28 7.01 7.48
N VAL A 233 -10.17 5.84 6.83
CA VAL A 233 -11.29 4.92 6.60
C VAL A 233 -11.78 4.35 7.93
N GLU A 234 -10.87 3.82 8.77
CA GLU A 234 -11.21 3.23 10.08
C GLU A 234 -11.90 4.20 11.03
N LYS A 235 -11.56 5.50 10.95
CA LYS A 235 -12.15 6.56 11.77
C LYS A 235 -13.40 7.20 11.15
N SER A 236 -13.73 6.85 9.90
CA SER A 236 -14.89 7.39 9.22
C SER A 236 -16.20 6.83 9.81
N ARG A 237 -17.21 7.70 9.97
CA ARG A 237 -18.57 7.27 10.33
C ARG A 237 -19.31 6.68 9.12
N ASP A 238 -18.93 7.07 7.92
CA ASP A 238 -19.48 6.61 6.65
C ASP A 238 -18.31 6.33 5.69
N VAL A 239 -17.91 5.07 5.66
CA VAL A 239 -16.78 4.60 4.82
C VAL A 239 -17.09 4.78 3.35
N THR A 240 -18.34 4.49 2.93
CA THR A 240 -18.75 4.63 1.52
C THR A 240 -18.64 6.09 1.07
N ALA A 241 -19.17 7.03 1.83
CA ALA A 241 -19.10 8.45 1.50
C ALA A 241 -17.65 8.95 1.45
N PHE A 242 -16.82 8.57 2.44
CA PHE A 242 -15.40 8.96 2.49
C PHE A 242 -14.62 8.41 1.28
N VAL A 243 -14.76 7.12 0.99
CA VAL A 243 -14.06 6.51 -0.16
C VAL A 243 -14.58 7.08 -1.48
N SER A 244 -15.89 7.35 -1.62
CA SER A 244 -16.47 8.01 -2.80
C SER A 244 -15.90 9.42 -3.01
N GLU A 245 -15.69 10.20 -1.93
CA GLU A 245 -15.04 11.50 -2.00
C GLU A 245 -13.61 11.38 -2.57
N ILE A 246 -12.83 10.44 -2.03
CA ILE A 246 -11.45 10.21 -2.49
C ILE A 246 -11.45 9.77 -3.95
N THR A 247 -12.21 8.72 -4.30
CA THR A 247 -12.21 8.13 -5.65
C THR A 247 -12.76 9.10 -6.69
N GLY A 248 -13.79 9.89 -6.34
CA GLY A 248 -14.34 10.94 -7.19
C GLY A 248 -13.36 12.08 -7.46
N ALA A 249 -12.51 12.41 -6.48
CA ALA A 249 -11.53 13.49 -6.61
C ALA A 249 -10.29 13.10 -7.45
N ILE A 250 -9.89 11.82 -7.45
CA ILE A 250 -8.66 11.34 -8.13
C ILE A 250 -8.90 10.81 -9.54
N ARG A 251 -10.15 10.54 -9.91
CA ARG A 251 -10.51 9.99 -11.23
C ARG A 251 -10.91 11.09 -12.20
N ARG A 252 -10.56 10.86 -13.49
CA ARG A 252 -10.90 11.73 -14.62
C ARG A 252 -12.08 11.18 -15.39
#